data_bff9ec76a7970f41f65880a4b011eb30
#
_entry.id   bff9ec76a7970f41f65880a4b011eb30
#
_cell.length_a   1.000
_cell.length_b   1.000
_cell.length_c   1.000
_cell.angle_alpha   90.00
_cell.angle_beta   90.00
_cell.angle_gamma   90.00
#
_symmetry.space_group_name_H-M   'P 1'
#
loop_
_entity.id
_entity.type
_entity.pdbx_description
1 polymer ?
#
loop_
_entity_poly.entity_id
_entity_poly.type
_entity_poly.pdbx_seq_one_letter_code
_entity_poly.pdbx_strand_id
1 'polypeptide(L)'
;ITISGGEVSASGGESGAGIGGGVYGKGEGITVSGNAQLKVRGGSVQGDHGTGAGIGGGGSYGTDGAEVEPDICALNPGGKIEYYAPGSGMTGTPNKTVTNPTGDFVWDSGRVTTPATCTGKGVRTYTCSSSSHTRTEDIPALNHSFAGQAYVSDNNATCEQDGTKTVKCVRYGTGGCTATDTVTDTDSKLGHFFEDYVSNNDATCEQD
;
A
#
# COMPACT_ATOMS: atom_id res chain seq x y z
N ILE A 1 12.92 11.44 -5.96
CA ILE A 1 13.93 12.31 -5.31
C ILE A 1 13.30 12.91 -4.07
N THR A 2 13.98 12.77 -2.91
CA THR A 2 13.51 13.37 -1.65
C THR A 2 14.53 14.39 -1.15
N ILE A 3 14.05 15.59 -0.82
CA ILE A 3 14.84 16.68 -0.25
C ILE A 3 14.17 17.09 1.06
N SER A 4 14.80 16.79 2.21
CA SER A 4 14.21 16.95 3.53
C SER A 4 14.69 18.17 4.33
N GLY A 5 15.56 18.98 3.77
CA GLY A 5 16.09 20.20 4.41
C GLY A 5 17.33 20.73 3.72
N GLY A 6 17.88 21.80 4.29
CA GLY A 6 19.07 22.46 3.75
C GLY A 6 18.78 23.40 2.58
N GLU A 7 19.84 24.03 2.06
CA GLU A 7 19.80 24.90 0.88
C GLU A 7 20.27 24.15 -0.36
N VAL A 8 19.44 24.13 -1.40
CA VAL A 8 19.73 23.47 -2.66
C VAL A 8 19.55 24.47 -3.79
N SER A 9 20.57 24.62 -4.61
CA SER A 9 20.50 25.37 -5.86
C SER A 9 20.73 24.39 -7.01
N ALA A 10 19.70 24.18 -7.83
CA ALA A 10 19.74 23.22 -8.92
C ALA A 10 19.41 23.92 -10.25
N SER A 11 20.34 23.77 -11.20
CA SER A 11 20.17 24.30 -12.55
C SER A 11 20.29 23.17 -13.56
N GLY A 12 19.33 23.10 -14.47
CA GLY A 12 19.41 22.21 -15.63
C GLY A 12 20.58 22.60 -16.53
N GLY A 13 21.23 21.61 -17.10
CA GLY A 13 22.05 21.80 -18.30
C GLY A 13 21.16 22.14 -19.49
N GLU A 14 21.73 22.23 -20.67
CA GLU A 14 21.00 22.55 -21.91
C GLU A 14 19.75 21.69 -22.05
N SER A 15 18.59 22.34 -22.11
CA SER A 15 17.26 21.71 -22.17
C SER A 15 16.92 20.71 -21.05
N GLY A 16 17.79 20.50 -20.06
CA GLY A 16 17.53 19.62 -18.92
C GLY A 16 16.72 20.31 -17.81
N ALA A 17 16.02 19.54 -16.98
CA ALA A 17 15.38 20.06 -15.78
C ALA A 17 16.42 20.41 -14.70
N GLY A 18 16.11 21.37 -13.83
CA GLY A 18 16.92 21.68 -12.65
C GLY A 18 16.96 20.51 -11.68
N ILE A 19 15.78 19.95 -11.37
CA ILE A 19 15.62 18.70 -10.62
C ILE A 19 14.67 17.81 -11.42
N GLY A 20 15.15 16.66 -11.90
CA GLY A 20 14.31 15.73 -12.66
C GLY A 20 14.99 15.16 -13.89
N GLY A 21 14.31 15.21 -15.03
CA GLY A 21 14.77 14.59 -16.28
C GLY A 21 15.79 15.40 -17.04
N GLY A 22 16.74 14.73 -17.70
CA GLY A 22 17.54 15.32 -18.78
C GLY A 22 16.69 15.56 -20.03
N VAL A 23 17.34 15.97 -21.12
CA VAL A 23 16.67 16.13 -22.43
C VAL A 23 15.86 14.90 -22.78
N TYR A 24 14.59 15.07 -23.18
CA TYR A 24 13.57 14.02 -23.36
C TYR A 24 13.21 13.23 -22.10
N GLY A 25 13.84 13.51 -20.96
CA GLY A 25 13.58 12.80 -19.71
C GLY A 25 12.36 13.36 -18.97
N LYS A 26 11.64 12.48 -18.29
CA LYS A 26 10.57 12.87 -17.35
C LYS A 26 11.13 13.00 -15.95
N GLY A 27 10.58 13.90 -15.14
CA GLY A 27 10.83 13.97 -13.70
C GLY A 27 9.57 13.61 -12.94
N GLU A 28 9.66 12.61 -12.05
CA GLU A 28 8.54 12.11 -11.26
C GLU A 28 9.00 11.78 -9.83
N GLY A 29 8.05 11.70 -8.89
CA GLY A 29 8.32 11.28 -7.52
C GLY A 29 9.27 12.21 -6.77
N ILE A 30 9.08 13.52 -6.86
CA ILE A 30 9.89 14.52 -6.17
C ILE A 30 9.15 14.99 -4.91
N THR A 31 9.76 14.80 -3.75
CA THR A 31 9.24 15.22 -2.45
C THR A 31 10.15 16.27 -1.85
N VAL A 32 9.58 17.36 -1.38
CA VAL A 32 10.29 18.42 -0.66
C VAL A 32 9.67 18.60 0.72
N SER A 33 10.47 18.49 1.77
CA SER A 33 9.99 18.46 3.16
C SER A 33 10.89 19.22 4.11
N GLY A 34 10.47 19.34 5.36
CA GLY A 34 11.25 20.01 6.40
C GLY A 34 11.49 21.48 6.09
N ASN A 35 12.65 22.00 6.45
CA ASN A 35 13.05 23.38 6.21
C ASN A 35 13.85 23.56 4.90
N ALA A 36 13.57 22.76 3.89
CA ALA A 36 14.27 22.82 2.61
C ALA A 36 14.09 24.19 1.93
N GLN A 37 15.18 24.76 1.46
CA GLN A 37 15.25 26.03 0.72
C GLN A 37 15.78 25.70 -0.68
N LEU A 38 14.90 25.66 -1.66
CA LEU A 38 15.29 25.31 -3.03
C LEU A 38 15.27 26.52 -3.93
N LYS A 39 16.31 26.66 -4.75
CA LYS A 39 16.34 27.53 -5.93
C LYS A 39 16.49 26.62 -7.14
N VAL A 40 15.55 26.68 -8.05
CA VAL A 40 15.53 25.79 -9.21
C VAL A 40 15.31 26.56 -10.50
N ARG A 41 15.98 26.13 -11.55
CA ARG A 41 15.72 26.57 -12.93
C ARG A 41 15.99 25.46 -13.92
N GLY A 42 15.24 25.44 -14.98
CA GLY A 42 15.57 24.60 -16.12
C GLY A 42 16.73 25.13 -16.93
N GLY A 43 17.26 24.31 -17.79
CA GLY A 43 18.24 24.68 -18.78
C GLY A 43 17.60 25.55 -19.89
N SER A 44 18.45 26.36 -20.54
CA SER A 44 18.06 27.14 -21.72
C SER A 44 17.85 26.25 -22.94
N VAL A 45 17.19 26.81 -23.93
CA VAL A 45 17.03 26.19 -25.26
C VAL A 45 18.38 25.80 -25.85
N GLN A 46 18.47 24.60 -26.42
CA GLN A 46 19.59 24.18 -27.23
C GLN A 46 19.11 23.63 -28.58
N GLY A 47 19.56 24.28 -29.64
CA GLY A 47 19.13 23.91 -31.00
C GLY A 47 17.59 23.96 -31.12
N ASP A 48 17.02 22.88 -31.58
CA ASP A 48 15.56 22.75 -31.77
C ASP A 48 14.82 22.21 -30.53
N HIS A 49 15.50 22.03 -29.39
CA HIS A 49 14.89 21.54 -28.15
C HIS A 49 14.34 22.70 -27.30
N GLY A 50 13.22 22.50 -26.68
CA GLY A 50 12.65 23.45 -25.72
C GLY A 50 13.48 23.58 -24.43
N THR A 51 13.08 24.49 -23.55
CA THR A 51 13.70 24.66 -22.23
C THR A 51 13.39 23.49 -21.30
N GLY A 52 14.23 23.23 -20.29
CA GLY A 52 13.91 22.32 -19.20
C GLY A 52 13.02 22.98 -18.14
N ALA A 53 12.25 22.18 -17.40
CA ALA A 53 11.52 22.63 -16.23
C ALA A 53 12.44 22.97 -15.05
N GLY A 54 11.99 23.80 -14.12
CA GLY A 54 12.67 23.97 -12.84
C GLY A 54 12.71 22.66 -12.04
N ILE A 55 11.54 22.05 -11.86
CA ILE A 55 11.36 20.70 -11.35
C ILE A 55 10.48 19.95 -12.35
N GLY A 56 10.92 18.80 -12.85
CA GLY A 56 10.14 18.02 -13.79
C GLY A 56 10.91 17.45 -14.95
N GLY A 57 10.40 17.58 -16.17
CA GLY A 57 10.99 17.06 -17.39
C GLY A 57 12.00 17.99 -18.03
N GLY A 58 12.90 17.44 -18.83
CA GLY A 58 13.73 18.20 -19.76
C GLY A 58 12.95 18.54 -21.03
N GLY A 59 13.43 19.54 -21.77
CA GLY A 59 12.87 19.90 -23.06
C GLY A 59 13.04 18.81 -24.11
N SER A 60 12.14 18.80 -25.06
CA SER A 60 12.17 17.93 -26.21
C SER A 60 12.05 18.74 -27.50
N TYR A 61 12.07 18.10 -28.65
CA TYR A 61 12.00 18.76 -29.93
C TYR A 61 10.79 19.71 -30.05
N GLY A 62 11.06 21.02 -30.10
CA GLY A 62 10.04 22.06 -30.18
C GLY A 62 9.13 22.21 -28.95
N THR A 63 9.44 21.56 -27.84
CA THR A 63 8.56 21.53 -26.65
C THR A 63 9.35 21.72 -25.37
N ASP A 64 8.89 22.61 -24.51
CA ASP A 64 9.45 22.79 -23.16
C ASP A 64 9.19 21.58 -22.27
N GLY A 65 10.08 21.35 -21.31
CA GLY A 65 9.93 20.32 -20.31
C GLY A 65 8.73 20.59 -19.40
N ALA A 66 7.89 19.56 -19.21
CA ALA A 66 6.72 19.68 -18.34
C ALA A 66 7.13 19.91 -16.89
N GLU A 67 6.63 20.97 -16.27
CA GLU A 67 6.80 21.22 -14.85
C GLU A 67 6.00 20.18 -14.03
N VAL A 68 6.62 19.63 -12.99
CA VAL A 68 5.99 18.71 -12.06
C VAL A 68 5.91 19.38 -10.70
N GLU A 69 4.74 19.40 -10.11
CA GLU A 69 4.59 19.88 -8.74
C GLU A 69 5.17 18.86 -7.75
N PRO A 70 6.18 19.22 -6.94
CA PRO A 70 6.68 18.33 -5.93
C PRO A 70 5.67 18.14 -4.80
N ASP A 71 5.73 17.00 -4.13
CA ASP A 71 5.01 16.80 -2.87
C ASP A 71 5.62 17.68 -1.78
N ILE A 72 4.86 18.64 -1.28
CA ILE A 72 5.25 19.61 -0.25
C ILE A 72 4.45 19.47 1.04
N CYS A 73 3.69 18.39 1.20
CA CYS A 73 2.83 18.21 2.38
C CYS A 73 3.59 18.13 3.71
N ALA A 74 4.87 17.87 3.66
CA ALA A 74 5.75 17.88 4.83
C ALA A 74 6.73 19.07 4.83
N LEU A 75 6.48 20.09 4.02
CA LEU A 75 7.29 21.32 4.03
C LEU A 75 6.91 22.17 5.25
N ASN A 76 7.90 22.50 6.08
CA ASN A 76 7.70 23.33 7.25
C ASN A 76 7.47 24.81 6.87
N PRO A 77 6.94 25.66 7.78
CA PRO A 77 6.70 27.08 7.52
C PRO A 77 7.90 27.89 7.03
N GLY A 78 9.12 27.48 7.37
CA GLY A 78 10.34 28.12 6.88
C GLY A 78 10.87 27.59 5.55
N GLY A 79 10.29 26.49 5.04
CA GLY A 79 10.70 25.90 3.77
C GLY A 79 10.12 26.66 2.57
N LYS A 80 10.86 26.67 1.46
CA LYS A 80 10.39 27.29 0.20
C LYS A 80 11.04 26.67 -1.03
N ILE A 81 10.35 26.81 -2.15
CA ILE A 81 10.87 26.51 -3.47
C ILE A 81 10.73 27.74 -4.34
N GLU A 82 11.82 28.24 -4.86
CA GLU A 82 11.88 29.38 -5.74
C GLU A 82 12.22 28.93 -7.15
N TYR A 83 11.36 29.23 -8.09
CA TYR A 83 11.52 28.90 -9.52
C TYR A 83 11.99 30.12 -10.28
N TYR A 84 13.05 29.96 -11.03
CA TYR A 84 13.63 31.01 -11.85
C TYR A 84 13.50 30.70 -13.34
N ALA A 85 13.59 31.72 -14.18
CA ALA A 85 13.52 31.55 -15.61
C ALA A 85 14.63 30.61 -16.11
N PRO A 86 14.33 29.75 -17.10
CA PRO A 86 15.33 28.89 -17.72
C PRO A 86 16.56 29.67 -18.19
N GLY A 87 17.74 29.14 -17.94
CA GLY A 87 19.00 29.79 -18.30
C GLY A 87 19.39 31.02 -17.48
N SER A 88 18.58 31.47 -16.51
CA SER A 88 18.91 32.63 -15.66
C SER A 88 19.98 32.34 -14.61
N GLY A 89 20.53 33.38 -13.99
CA GLY A 89 21.50 33.24 -12.90
C GLY A 89 20.91 32.87 -11.54
N MET A 90 19.59 32.64 -11.45
CA MET A 90 18.86 32.43 -10.19
C MET A 90 19.08 33.56 -9.15
N THR A 91 19.24 34.76 -9.65
CA THR A 91 19.35 35.99 -8.88
C THR A 91 18.13 36.89 -9.15
N GLY A 92 17.79 37.77 -8.19
CA GLY A 92 16.62 38.65 -8.33
C GLY A 92 15.31 37.96 -7.95
N THR A 93 14.21 38.39 -8.55
CA THR A 93 12.88 37.91 -8.23
C THR A 93 12.59 36.58 -8.92
N PRO A 94 12.18 35.52 -8.18
CA PRO A 94 11.77 34.27 -8.79
C PRO A 94 10.45 34.44 -9.55
N ASN A 95 10.24 33.62 -10.59
CA ASN A 95 8.99 33.61 -11.37
C ASN A 95 7.82 33.02 -10.55
N LYS A 96 8.11 32.08 -9.70
CA LYS A 96 7.15 31.38 -8.83
C LYS A 96 7.82 31.04 -7.50
N THR A 97 7.12 31.24 -6.40
CA THR A 97 7.55 30.76 -5.09
C THR A 97 6.48 29.88 -4.48
N VAL A 98 6.86 28.71 -4.03
CA VAL A 98 6.00 27.78 -3.30
C VAL A 98 6.48 27.74 -1.84
N THR A 99 5.57 28.02 -0.92
CA THR A 99 5.81 28.01 0.52
C THR A 99 4.65 27.32 1.23
N ASN A 100 4.89 26.92 2.48
CA ASN A 100 3.84 26.53 3.43
C ASN A 100 3.92 27.48 4.65
N PRO A 101 3.44 28.73 4.53
CA PRO A 101 3.70 29.76 5.52
C PRO A 101 3.05 29.50 6.87
N THR A 102 1.95 28.75 6.91
CA THR A 102 1.16 28.45 8.11
C THR A 102 1.37 27.04 8.64
N GLY A 103 2.06 26.18 7.90
CA GLY A 103 2.16 24.74 8.22
C GLY A 103 0.85 23.97 7.97
N ASP A 104 -0.14 24.59 7.30
CA ASP A 104 -1.47 24.01 7.10
C ASP A 104 -1.51 22.95 5.99
N PHE A 105 -0.42 22.75 5.27
CA PHE A 105 -0.30 21.67 4.32
C PHE A 105 -0.05 20.37 5.09
N VAL A 106 -1.11 19.71 5.44
CA VAL A 106 -1.08 18.50 6.23
C VAL A 106 -1.72 17.35 5.46
N TRP A 107 -1.28 16.15 5.78
CA TRP A 107 -1.96 14.95 5.34
C TRP A 107 -3.29 14.84 6.10
N ASP A 108 -4.34 14.44 5.40
CA ASP A 108 -5.62 14.11 6.03
C ASP A 108 -5.47 12.91 7.01
N SER A 109 -6.55 12.52 7.68
CA SER A 109 -6.56 11.40 8.61
C SER A 109 -6.39 10.03 7.94
N GLY A 110 -6.33 10.01 6.63
CA GLY A 110 -6.22 8.81 5.81
C GLY A 110 -7.51 7.99 5.73
N ARG A 111 -7.83 7.54 4.54
CA ARG A 111 -8.97 6.68 4.24
C ARG A 111 -8.50 5.28 3.91
N VAL A 112 -9.16 4.25 4.44
CA VAL A 112 -8.95 2.87 4.00
C VAL A 112 -9.49 2.74 2.57
N THR A 113 -8.59 2.57 1.62
CA THR A 113 -8.91 2.38 0.19
C THR A 113 -8.99 0.92 -0.19
N THR A 114 -8.24 0.07 0.52
CA THR A 114 -8.31 -1.38 0.40
C THR A 114 -8.38 -1.98 1.81
N PRO A 115 -9.49 -2.62 2.19
CA PRO A 115 -9.58 -3.29 3.48
C PRO A 115 -8.60 -4.46 3.58
N ALA A 116 -7.99 -4.65 4.76
CA ALA A 116 -7.21 -5.84 5.03
C ALA A 116 -8.12 -7.08 5.12
N THR A 117 -7.62 -8.20 4.61
CA THR A 117 -8.27 -9.52 4.73
C THR A 117 -7.51 -10.40 5.73
N CYS A 118 -7.95 -11.64 5.93
CA CYS A 118 -7.22 -12.57 6.80
C CYS A 118 -5.77 -12.80 6.36
N THR A 119 -5.51 -12.81 5.06
CA THR A 119 -4.18 -13.11 4.48
C THR A 119 -3.57 -11.94 3.72
N GLY A 120 -4.40 -10.99 3.29
CA GLY A 120 -3.98 -9.85 2.48
C GLY A 120 -3.88 -8.58 3.31
N LYS A 121 -2.80 -7.83 3.08
CA LYS A 121 -2.67 -6.47 3.61
C LYS A 121 -3.75 -5.57 3.02
N GLY A 122 -4.24 -4.63 3.81
CA GLY A 122 -5.02 -3.49 3.33
C GLY A 122 -4.13 -2.30 3.00
N VAL A 123 -4.76 -1.23 2.51
CA VAL A 123 -4.10 0.03 2.19
C VAL A 123 -4.90 1.19 2.76
N ARG A 124 -4.22 2.07 3.46
CA ARG A 124 -4.73 3.39 3.83
C ARG A 124 -4.08 4.44 2.95
N THR A 125 -4.88 5.30 2.36
CA THR A 125 -4.42 6.40 1.51
C THR A 125 -4.65 7.72 2.23
N TYR A 126 -3.63 8.55 2.25
CA TYR A 126 -3.66 9.91 2.77
C TYR A 126 -3.58 10.89 1.60
N THR A 127 -4.30 11.99 1.69
CA THR A 127 -4.28 13.06 0.68
C THR A 127 -3.74 14.33 1.29
N CYS A 128 -2.89 15.01 0.55
CA CYS A 128 -2.35 16.31 0.96
C CYS A 128 -3.40 17.41 0.80
N SER A 129 -3.55 18.27 1.80
CA SER A 129 -4.53 19.38 1.80
C SER A 129 -4.24 20.47 0.77
N SER A 130 -3.00 20.56 0.28
CA SER A 130 -2.55 21.60 -0.65
C SER A 130 -2.39 21.13 -2.09
N SER A 131 -2.44 19.84 -2.32
CA SER A 131 -2.19 19.24 -3.64
C SER A 131 -2.95 17.95 -3.82
N SER A 132 -2.97 17.42 -5.02
CA SER A 132 -3.54 16.09 -5.29
C SER A 132 -2.60 14.93 -4.92
N HIS A 133 -1.46 15.21 -4.30
CA HIS A 133 -0.52 14.16 -3.91
C HIS A 133 -1.12 13.24 -2.87
N THR A 134 -0.87 11.96 -3.04
CA THR A 134 -1.29 10.91 -2.11
C THR A 134 -0.10 10.10 -1.65
N ARG A 135 -0.17 9.60 -0.43
CA ARG A 135 0.73 8.56 0.07
C ARG A 135 -0.09 7.38 0.60
N THR A 136 0.50 6.22 0.60
CA THR A 136 -0.15 5.02 1.10
C THR A 136 0.61 4.42 2.28
N GLU A 137 -0.13 3.74 3.14
CA GLU A 137 0.37 2.97 4.26
C GLU A 137 -0.27 1.59 4.24
N ASP A 138 0.54 0.55 4.43
CA ASP A 138 0.06 -0.82 4.53
C ASP A 138 -0.69 -1.02 5.86
N ILE A 139 -1.88 -1.60 5.79
CA ILE A 139 -2.61 -2.12 6.94
C ILE A 139 -2.25 -3.60 7.04
N PRO A 140 -1.69 -4.08 8.16
CA PRO A 140 -1.35 -5.49 8.32
C PRO A 140 -2.55 -6.41 8.06
N ALA A 141 -2.29 -7.60 7.52
CA ALA A 141 -3.29 -8.64 7.38
C ALA A 141 -3.88 -9.00 8.75
N LEU A 142 -5.18 -9.30 8.78
CA LEU A 142 -5.93 -9.55 10.02
C LEU A 142 -5.62 -10.90 10.65
N ASN A 143 -4.97 -11.80 9.90
CA ASN A 143 -4.75 -13.20 10.23
C ASN A 143 -6.06 -13.97 10.47
N HIS A 144 -5.98 -15.29 10.57
CA HIS A 144 -7.13 -16.12 10.96
C HIS A 144 -7.31 -16.07 12.47
N SER A 145 -8.54 -16.04 12.94
CA SER A 145 -8.89 -16.14 14.35
C SER A 145 -10.08 -17.07 14.51
N PHE A 146 -10.00 -17.98 15.47
CA PHE A 146 -11.05 -18.92 15.83
C PHE A 146 -11.60 -18.63 17.24
N ALA A 147 -11.11 -17.55 17.87
CA ALA A 147 -11.48 -17.17 19.23
C ALA A 147 -13.00 -16.94 19.38
N GLY A 148 -13.60 -17.52 20.41
CA GLY A 148 -15.00 -17.39 20.70
C GLY A 148 -15.94 -18.16 19.76
N GLN A 149 -15.40 -18.95 18.83
CA GLN A 149 -16.17 -19.83 17.97
C GLN A 149 -16.25 -21.24 18.58
N ALA A 150 -17.39 -21.89 18.43
CA ALA A 150 -17.56 -23.27 18.85
C ALA A 150 -17.19 -24.25 17.75
N TYR A 151 -16.50 -25.32 18.10
CA TYR A 151 -16.30 -26.46 17.23
C TYR A 151 -17.62 -27.20 17.03
N VAL A 152 -17.93 -27.56 15.80
CA VAL A 152 -19.11 -28.33 15.44
C VAL A 152 -18.66 -29.70 14.96
N SER A 153 -19.26 -30.77 15.50
CA SER A 153 -18.95 -32.14 15.07
C SER A 153 -19.21 -32.33 13.58
N ASP A 154 -18.29 -32.96 12.90
CA ASP A 154 -18.41 -33.28 11.48
C ASP A 154 -19.28 -34.54 11.24
N ASN A 155 -19.71 -35.21 12.31
CA ASN A 155 -20.52 -36.42 12.30
C ASN A 155 -19.89 -37.57 11.49
N ASN A 156 -18.58 -37.69 11.52
CA ASN A 156 -17.82 -38.68 10.79
C ASN A 156 -17.16 -39.74 11.67
N ALA A 157 -17.58 -39.85 12.95
CA ALA A 157 -17.16 -40.89 13.86
C ALA A 157 -17.60 -42.26 13.35
N THR A 158 -16.79 -43.29 13.60
CA THR A 158 -17.12 -44.71 13.35
C THR A 158 -17.32 -45.47 14.64
N CYS A 159 -17.60 -46.75 14.55
CA CYS A 159 -17.71 -47.62 15.74
C CYS A 159 -16.37 -47.74 16.48
N GLU A 160 -15.25 -47.60 15.78
CA GLU A 160 -13.91 -47.83 16.33
C GLU A 160 -13.06 -46.56 16.48
N GLN A 161 -13.42 -45.51 15.75
CA GLN A 161 -12.62 -44.29 15.70
C GLN A 161 -13.46 -43.06 16.04
N ASP A 162 -12.86 -42.17 16.80
CA ASP A 162 -13.42 -40.83 17.02
C ASP A 162 -13.49 -40.05 15.70
N GLY A 163 -14.51 -39.25 15.58
CA GLY A 163 -14.68 -38.33 14.47
C GLY A 163 -13.83 -37.07 14.63
N THR A 164 -14.16 -36.10 13.82
CA THR A 164 -13.57 -34.75 13.87
C THR A 164 -14.64 -33.71 14.16
N LYS A 165 -14.20 -32.57 14.64
CA LYS A 165 -15.00 -31.37 14.77
C LYS A 165 -14.25 -30.18 14.19
N THR A 166 -15.00 -29.32 13.53
CA THR A 166 -14.45 -28.20 12.75
C THR A 166 -15.01 -26.88 13.26
N VAL A 167 -14.14 -25.87 13.29
CA VAL A 167 -14.52 -24.49 13.57
C VAL A 167 -14.12 -23.61 12.39
N LYS A 168 -14.92 -22.58 12.13
CA LYS A 168 -14.67 -21.59 11.08
C LYS A 168 -14.03 -20.34 11.65
N CYS A 169 -13.14 -19.74 10.88
CA CYS A 169 -12.60 -18.42 11.22
C CYS A 169 -13.75 -17.42 11.47
N VAL A 170 -13.58 -16.52 12.45
CA VAL A 170 -14.58 -15.48 12.79
C VAL A 170 -14.97 -14.59 11.59
N ARG A 171 -14.10 -14.54 10.55
CA ARG A 171 -14.31 -13.81 9.29
C ARG A 171 -14.61 -14.73 8.11
N TYR A 172 -15.02 -15.96 8.36
CA TYR A 172 -15.37 -16.92 7.30
C TYR A 172 -16.41 -16.35 6.36
N GLY A 173 -16.18 -16.47 5.05
CA GLY A 173 -17.05 -15.90 4.01
C GLY A 173 -16.86 -14.41 3.75
N THR A 174 -16.06 -13.70 4.57
CA THR A 174 -15.77 -12.28 4.40
C THR A 174 -14.37 -12.09 3.79
N GLY A 175 -14.27 -11.26 2.76
CA GLY A 175 -12.97 -10.98 2.10
C GLY A 175 -12.26 -12.24 1.56
N GLY A 176 -13.02 -13.25 1.17
CA GLY A 176 -12.49 -14.51 0.64
C GLY A 176 -11.92 -15.46 1.70
N CYS A 177 -12.14 -15.22 2.98
CA CYS A 177 -11.68 -16.11 4.04
C CYS A 177 -12.48 -17.42 4.05
N THR A 178 -11.80 -18.54 3.85
CA THR A 178 -12.36 -19.91 3.92
C THR A 178 -11.66 -20.78 4.96
N ALA A 179 -10.89 -20.16 5.85
CA ALA A 179 -10.09 -20.89 6.83
C ALA A 179 -10.95 -21.59 7.88
N THR A 180 -10.62 -22.82 8.12
CA THR A 180 -11.18 -23.67 9.16
C THR A 180 -10.03 -24.28 9.98
N ASP A 181 -10.35 -24.65 11.21
CA ASP A 181 -9.49 -25.48 12.05
C ASP A 181 -10.25 -26.74 12.43
N THR A 182 -9.62 -27.91 12.30
CA THR A 182 -10.24 -29.21 12.51
C THR A 182 -9.41 -30.01 13.51
N VAL A 183 -10.07 -30.52 14.53
CA VAL A 183 -9.45 -31.32 15.58
C VAL A 183 -10.24 -32.62 15.78
N THR A 184 -9.65 -33.59 16.48
CA THR A 184 -10.35 -34.81 16.87
C THR A 184 -11.47 -34.50 17.85
N ASP A 185 -12.64 -35.07 17.62
CA ASP A 185 -13.79 -35.03 18.52
C ASP A 185 -13.71 -36.22 19.48
N THR A 186 -12.90 -36.05 20.53
CA THR A 186 -12.61 -37.10 21.50
C THR A 186 -13.89 -37.69 22.10
N ASP A 187 -13.88 -39.02 22.33
CA ASP A 187 -15.01 -39.78 22.87
C ASP A 187 -16.28 -39.80 21.98
N SER A 188 -16.14 -39.42 20.71
CA SER A 188 -17.27 -39.42 19.74
C SER A 188 -17.49 -40.76 19.05
N LYS A 189 -16.58 -41.74 19.18
CA LYS A 189 -16.77 -43.05 18.55
C LYS A 189 -18.07 -43.71 19.01
N LEU A 190 -18.76 -44.33 18.07
CA LEU A 190 -20.12 -44.84 18.28
C LEU A 190 -20.17 -46.15 19.06
N GLY A 191 -19.04 -46.89 19.13
CA GLY A 191 -19.00 -48.23 19.70
C GLY A 191 -19.75 -49.24 18.81
N HIS A 192 -19.67 -50.51 19.18
CA HIS A 192 -20.46 -51.54 18.54
C HIS A 192 -21.73 -51.79 19.38
N PHE A 193 -22.83 -51.72 18.72
CA PHE A 193 -24.11 -52.14 19.30
C PHE A 193 -24.55 -53.43 18.61
N PHE A 194 -24.72 -54.49 19.41
CA PHE A 194 -25.21 -55.76 18.92
C PHE A 194 -26.66 -55.97 19.43
N GLU A 195 -27.52 -56.29 18.55
CA GLU A 195 -28.88 -56.71 18.90
C GLU A 195 -28.86 -58.13 19.50
N ASP A 196 -29.97 -58.59 20.04
CA ASP A 196 -30.07 -59.90 20.63
C ASP A 196 -29.64 -60.96 19.59
N TYR A 197 -28.93 -61.95 20.06
CA TYR A 197 -28.48 -63.06 19.23
C TYR A 197 -29.71 -63.81 18.68
N VAL A 198 -29.78 -63.94 17.41
CA VAL A 198 -30.78 -64.77 16.73
C VAL A 198 -30.10 -66.05 16.32
N SER A 199 -30.74 -67.21 16.66
CA SER A 199 -30.23 -68.48 16.22
C SER A 199 -30.19 -68.55 14.68
N ASN A 200 -29.06 -68.90 14.11
CA ASN A 200 -28.89 -69.11 12.67
C ASN A 200 -29.38 -70.50 12.23
N ASN A 201 -29.89 -71.29 13.17
CA ASN A 201 -30.47 -72.63 12.94
C ASN A 201 -29.49 -73.59 12.24
N ASP A 202 -28.20 -73.45 12.55
CA ASP A 202 -27.15 -74.28 11.97
C ASP A 202 -26.69 -75.41 12.90
N ALA A 203 -27.31 -75.53 14.06
CA ALA A 203 -27.03 -76.63 14.99
C ALA A 203 -27.46 -77.97 14.39
N THR A 204 -26.59 -78.93 14.47
CA THR A 204 -26.84 -80.33 14.10
C THR A 204 -26.96 -81.20 15.34
N CYS A 205 -27.45 -82.41 15.22
CA CYS A 205 -27.58 -83.36 16.37
C CYS A 205 -26.21 -83.80 16.91
N GLU A 206 -25.13 -83.41 16.28
CA GLU A 206 -23.74 -83.79 16.67
C GLU A 206 -22.91 -82.57 17.13
N GLN A 207 -23.43 -81.33 16.97
CA GLN A 207 -22.73 -80.11 17.35
C GLN A 207 -23.73 -79.10 17.94
N ASP A 208 -23.46 -78.67 19.19
CA ASP A 208 -24.13 -77.54 19.84
C ASP A 208 -23.35 -76.27 19.55
#